data_7103f08b948fcb8a5298389607c529d5
#
_entry.id   7103f08b948fcb8a5298389607c529d5
#
_cell.length_a   1.000
_cell.length_b   1.000
_cell.length_c   1.000
_cell.angle_alpha   90.00
_cell.angle_beta   90.00
_cell.angle_gamma   90.00
#
_symmetry.space_group_name_H-M   'P 1'
#
loop_
_entity.id
_entity.type
_entity.pdbx_description
1 polymer ?
#
loop_
_entity_poly.entity_id
_entity_poly.type
_entity_poly.pdbx_seq_one_letter_code
_entity_poly.pdbx_strand_id
1 'polypeptide(L)'
;MNMTRPLYLHQEKAIRKVATENRNLVVSTGTGSGKTESFLIPILRELATEAETGTLCPGVRALLIYPMNALANDQTERLRSLLSNYPEIKFGVYTGQTKQKDADAIEDYKSLNNGNLPCENELISRDQMIASPPHILITNYAMLEYLMVRPRDSIFFDGEFATHWKFIVFDEAHVYSGSTGIEVSMLFRRLKAKLGNQKITYILTSATLGGKEDNKQVAGFAEKLCSAPFDSSDIVRADRIIPSTRHDISALPIQFYEKIADAIDMNCPDSEILEIIGKAKEGVLESELYDLIVHDRNYWRIRSLLSSPEDR
;
A
#
# COMPACT_ATOMS: atom_id res chain seq x y z
N MET A 1 -1.84 -5.38 13.55
CA MET A 1 -0.53 -5.52 12.90
C MET A 1 0.36 -6.30 13.86
N ASN A 2 0.98 -7.38 13.41
CA ASN A 2 1.84 -8.15 14.30
C ASN A 2 3.09 -7.29 14.57
N MET A 3 3.20 -6.70 15.75
CA MET A 3 4.23 -5.73 16.14
C MET A 3 5.67 -6.30 16.12
N THR A 4 5.81 -7.58 15.80
CA THR A 4 7.09 -8.30 15.80
C THR A 4 7.76 -8.36 14.42
N ARG A 5 7.08 -7.97 13.33
CA ARG A 5 7.69 -8.00 12.01
C ARG A 5 8.53 -6.72 11.78
N PRO A 6 9.84 -6.82 11.56
CA PRO A 6 10.67 -5.66 11.27
C PRO A 6 10.27 -5.02 9.93
N LEU A 7 10.36 -3.71 9.86
CA LEU A 7 10.15 -2.96 8.62
C LEU A 7 11.35 -3.11 7.69
N TYR A 8 11.08 -3.16 6.39
CA TYR A 8 12.14 -3.01 5.41
C TYR A 8 12.70 -1.59 5.43
N LEU A 9 13.96 -1.42 5.09
CA LEU A 9 14.65 -0.12 5.07
C LEU A 9 13.91 0.94 4.21
N HIS A 10 13.35 0.53 3.08
CA HIS A 10 12.57 1.44 2.23
C HIS A 10 11.25 1.87 2.88
N GLN A 11 10.60 0.98 3.65
CA GLN A 11 9.40 1.32 4.42
C GLN A 11 9.72 2.33 5.52
N GLU A 12 10.80 2.12 6.27
CA GLU A 12 11.26 3.07 7.30
C GLU A 12 11.56 4.45 6.68
N LYS A 13 12.31 4.49 5.57
CA LYS A 13 12.61 5.73 4.84
C LYS A 13 11.33 6.44 4.38
N ALA A 14 10.37 5.68 3.83
CA ALA A 14 9.09 6.20 3.36
C ALA A 14 8.26 6.80 4.51
N ILE A 15 8.11 6.05 5.60
CA ILE A 15 7.35 6.48 6.78
C ILE A 15 7.97 7.75 7.39
N ARG A 16 9.29 7.78 7.55
CA ARG A 16 9.99 8.97 8.07
C ARG A 16 9.71 10.20 7.21
N LYS A 17 9.82 10.05 5.89
CA LYS A 17 9.61 11.14 4.93
C LYS A 17 8.21 11.73 5.03
N VAL A 18 7.20 10.91 5.13
CA VAL A 18 5.80 11.36 5.26
C VAL A 18 5.50 11.86 6.67
N ALA A 19 5.80 11.06 7.70
CA ALA A 19 5.34 11.32 9.07
C ALA A 19 6.19 12.35 9.84
N THR A 20 7.46 12.55 9.45
CA THR A 20 8.38 13.45 10.16
C THR A 20 8.74 14.66 9.32
N GLU A 21 9.04 14.45 8.02
CA GLU A 21 9.47 15.53 7.14
C GLU A 21 8.31 16.24 6.45
N ASN A 22 7.09 15.66 6.52
CA ASN A 22 5.87 16.17 5.86
C ASN A 22 6.08 16.41 4.36
N ARG A 23 6.78 15.51 3.69
CA ARG A 23 7.09 15.59 2.26
C ARG A 23 6.23 14.63 1.45
N ASN A 24 6.05 14.97 0.19
CA ASN A 24 5.50 14.06 -0.80
C ASN A 24 6.43 12.87 -1.01
N LEU A 25 5.91 11.75 -1.51
CA LEU A 25 6.63 10.49 -1.59
C LEU A 25 6.30 9.72 -2.87
N VAL A 26 7.31 9.14 -3.49
CA VAL A 26 7.14 8.08 -4.49
C VAL A 26 7.85 6.82 -4.00
N VAL A 27 7.10 5.73 -3.86
CA VAL A 27 7.65 4.41 -3.50
C VAL A 27 7.73 3.56 -4.76
N SER A 28 8.94 3.39 -5.28
CA SER A 28 9.21 2.59 -6.48
C SER A 28 9.94 1.30 -6.09
N THR A 29 9.17 0.25 -5.84
CA THR A 29 9.68 -1.06 -5.40
C THR A 29 8.88 -2.18 -6.05
N GLY A 30 9.47 -3.37 -6.23
CA GLY A 30 8.79 -4.52 -6.84
C GLY A 30 7.48 -4.91 -6.14
N THR A 31 6.69 -5.75 -6.80
CA THR A 31 5.48 -6.34 -6.20
C THR A 31 5.85 -7.19 -4.98
N GLY A 32 4.97 -7.25 -3.98
CA GLY A 32 5.22 -8.01 -2.74
C GLY A 32 6.23 -7.38 -1.77
N SER A 33 6.81 -6.22 -2.08
CA SER A 33 7.80 -5.55 -1.22
C SER A 33 7.21 -4.78 -0.03
N GLY A 34 5.89 -4.82 0.16
CA GLY A 34 5.22 -4.08 1.23
C GLY A 34 5.07 -2.58 0.97
N LYS A 35 4.81 -2.18 -0.28
CA LYS A 35 4.52 -0.78 -0.64
C LYS A 35 3.36 -0.19 0.16
N THR A 36 2.36 -1.01 0.45
CA THR A 36 1.15 -0.58 1.16
C THR A 36 1.45 -0.08 2.56
N GLU A 37 2.35 -0.72 3.31
CA GLU A 37 2.78 -0.28 4.63
C GLU A 37 3.42 1.11 4.59
N SER A 38 4.12 1.43 3.52
CA SER A 38 4.81 2.72 3.37
C SER A 38 3.86 3.92 3.41
N PHE A 39 2.60 3.76 3.00
CA PHE A 39 1.59 4.82 3.08
C PHE A 39 0.54 4.59 4.16
N LEU A 40 0.15 3.34 4.45
CA LEU A 40 -0.85 3.08 5.48
C LEU A 40 -0.36 3.42 6.88
N ILE A 41 0.90 3.10 7.22
CA ILE A 41 1.42 3.37 8.56
C ILE A 41 1.38 4.87 8.90
N PRO A 42 1.88 5.81 8.08
CA PRO A 42 1.76 7.23 8.40
C PRO A 42 0.30 7.72 8.44
N ILE A 43 -0.59 7.21 7.59
CA ILE A 43 -2.02 7.55 7.61
C ILE A 43 -2.66 7.09 8.93
N LEU A 44 -2.46 5.83 9.30
CA LEU A 44 -3.03 5.25 10.53
C LEU A 44 -2.46 5.91 11.78
N ARG A 45 -1.17 6.26 11.79
CA ARG A 45 -0.55 7.03 12.87
C ARG A 45 -1.25 8.37 13.07
N GLU A 46 -1.52 9.09 11.98
CA GLU A 46 -2.20 10.39 12.04
C GLU A 46 -3.62 10.24 12.59
N LEU A 47 -4.38 9.26 12.09
CA LEU A 47 -5.75 8.98 12.56
C LEU A 47 -5.78 8.54 14.03
N ALA A 48 -4.83 7.71 14.46
CA ALA A 48 -4.70 7.31 15.85
C ALA A 48 -4.40 8.51 16.75
N THR A 49 -3.52 9.42 16.31
CA THR A 49 -3.21 10.65 17.05
C THR A 49 -4.45 11.54 17.18
N GLU A 50 -5.25 11.69 16.11
CA GLU A 50 -6.51 12.44 16.20
C GLU A 50 -7.53 11.76 17.14
N ALA A 51 -7.60 10.43 17.14
CA ALA A 51 -8.48 9.67 18.04
C ALA A 51 -8.04 9.84 19.50
N GLU A 52 -6.75 9.71 19.80
CA GLU A 52 -6.19 9.90 21.15
C GLU A 52 -6.39 11.31 21.69
N THR A 53 -6.32 12.31 20.82
CA THR A 53 -6.51 13.72 21.18
C THR A 53 -7.99 14.17 21.19
N GLY A 54 -8.91 13.26 20.82
CA GLY A 54 -10.35 13.55 20.74
C GLY A 54 -10.72 14.53 19.60
N THR A 55 -9.87 14.67 18.59
CA THR A 55 -10.10 15.56 17.44
C THR A 55 -10.58 14.82 16.19
N LEU A 56 -10.68 13.49 16.25
CA LEU A 56 -11.16 12.68 15.14
C LEU A 56 -12.66 12.86 14.93
N CYS A 57 -13.03 13.63 13.91
CA CYS A 57 -14.41 13.87 13.51
C CYS A 57 -14.65 13.36 12.08
N PRO A 58 -15.90 13.16 11.63
CA PRO A 58 -16.20 12.77 10.26
C PRO A 58 -15.53 13.68 9.23
N GLY A 59 -15.03 13.10 8.15
CA GLY A 59 -14.35 13.83 7.08
C GLY A 59 -13.13 13.07 6.54
N VAL A 60 -12.86 13.21 5.26
CA VAL A 60 -11.78 12.49 4.59
C VAL A 60 -10.41 13.03 5.00
N ARG A 61 -9.57 12.18 5.59
CA ARG A 61 -8.13 12.45 5.82
C ARG A 61 -7.27 11.85 4.73
N ALA A 62 -7.64 10.67 4.26
CA ALA A 62 -6.89 9.97 3.22
C ALA A 62 -7.80 9.51 2.09
N LEU A 63 -7.45 9.88 0.86
CA LEU A 63 -8.02 9.36 -0.37
C LEU A 63 -7.06 8.35 -0.97
N LEU A 64 -7.50 7.10 -1.11
CA LEU A 64 -6.74 6.04 -1.75
C LEU A 64 -7.32 5.77 -3.14
N ILE A 65 -6.49 5.94 -4.17
CA ILE A 65 -6.90 5.82 -5.57
C ILE A 65 -6.26 4.59 -6.18
N TYR A 66 -7.11 3.66 -6.58
CA TYR A 66 -6.71 2.42 -7.24
C TYR A 66 -7.13 2.45 -8.72
N PRO A 67 -6.31 1.92 -9.63
CA PRO A 67 -6.65 1.89 -11.05
C PRO A 67 -7.80 0.93 -11.36
N MET A 68 -7.99 -0.10 -10.55
CA MET A 68 -8.99 -1.16 -10.74
C MET A 68 -9.72 -1.47 -9.43
N ASN A 69 -11.01 -1.81 -9.55
CA ASN A 69 -11.84 -2.17 -8.38
C ASN A 69 -11.34 -3.43 -7.65
N ALA A 70 -10.73 -4.39 -8.35
CA ALA A 70 -10.19 -5.60 -7.73
C ALA A 70 -9.10 -5.26 -6.70
N LEU A 71 -8.17 -4.37 -7.05
CA LEU A 71 -7.13 -3.91 -6.11
C LEU A 71 -7.71 -3.14 -4.92
N ALA A 72 -8.79 -2.39 -5.15
CA ALA A 72 -9.51 -1.72 -4.06
C ALA A 72 -10.11 -2.75 -3.07
N ASN A 73 -10.65 -3.86 -3.55
CA ASN A 73 -11.22 -4.92 -2.72
C ASN A 73 -10.17 -5.59 -1.83
N ASP A 74 -9.02 -5.97 -2.38
CA ASP A 74 -7.91 -6.58 -1.63
C ASP A 74 -7.42 -5.65 -0.50
N GLN A 75 -7.30 -4.35 -0.80
CA GLN A 75 -6.90 -3.37 0.21
C GLN A 75 -7.99 -3.13 1.26
N THR A 76 -9.25 -3.25 0.89
CA THR A 76 -10.37 -3.15 1.83
C THR A 76 -10.34 -4.31 2.83
N GLU A 77 -10.10 -5.53 2.36
CA GLU A 77 -9.95 -6.70 3.23
C GLU A 77 -8.78 -6.52 4.21
N ARG A 78 -7.68 -5.96 3.73
CA ARG A 78 -6.53 -5.62 4.57
C ARG A 78 -6.88 -4.55 5.62
N LEU A 79 -7.61 -3.50 5.25
CA LEU A 79 -8.08 -2.48 6.20
C LEU A 79 -9.03 -3.08 7.25
N ARG A 80 -9.93 -3.98 6.87
CA ARG A 80 -10.78 -4.72 7.83
C ARG A 80 -9.93 -5.41 8.90
N SER A 81 -8.90 -6.15 8.47
CA SER A 81 -8.00 -6.84 9.40
C SER A 81 -7.22 -5.89 10.31
N LEU A 82 -6.75 -4.75 9.77
CA LEU A 82 -5.96 -3.78 10.53
C LEU A 82 -6.80 -2.95 11.48
N LEU A 83 -8.01 -2.58 11.08
CA LEU A 83 -8.88 -1.64 11.80
C LEU A 83 -9.98 -2.31 12.63
N SER A 84 -10.03 -3.65 12.67
CA SER A 84 -11.01 -4.39 13.46
C SER A 84 -11.03 -4.01 14.95
N ASN A 85 -9.88 -3.59 15.49
CA ASN A 85 -9.73 -3.17 16.89
C ASN A 85 -9.78 -1.64 17.08
N TYR A 86 -10.09 -0.87 16.01
CA TYR A 86 -10.14 0.60 16.03
C TYR A 86 -11.48 1.08 15.44
N PRO A 87 -12.61 0.86 16.11
CA PRO A 87 -13.95 1.16 15.58
C PRO A 87 -14.17 2.66 15.33
N GLU A 88 -13.39 3.52 15.96
CA GLU A 88 -13.41 4.96 15.76
C GLU A 88 -12.89 5.40 14.40
N ILE A 89 -11.99 4.62 13.77
CA ILE A 89 -11.40 4.94 12.45
C ILE A 89 -12.28 4.37 11.35
N LYS A 90 -13.11 5.20 10.73
CA LYS A 90 -14.03 4.79 9.67
C LYS A 90 -13.37 4.79 8.29
N PHE A 91 -13.70 3.78 7.50
CA PHE A 91 -13.26 3.67 6.11
C PHE A 91 -14.41 3.20 5.21
N GLY A 92 -14.30 3.47 3.91
CA GLY A 92 -15.31 3.05 2.95
C GLY A 92 -14.80 3.05 1.52
N VAL A 93 -15.39 2.18 0.69
CA VAL A 93 -15.13 2.08 -0.75
C VAL A 93 -16.26 2.74 -1.51
N TYR A 94 -15.94 3.77 -2.26
CA TYR A 94 -16.91 4.48 -3.11
C TYR A 94 -16.55 4.27 -4.58
N THR A 95 -17.23 3.32 -5.21
CA THR A 95 -17.06 2.96 -6.62
C THR A 95 -18.40 2.90 -7.34
N GLY A 96 -18.40 2.55 -8.62
CA GLY A 96 -19.63 2.30 -9.38
C GLY A 96 -20.48 1.15 -8.81
N GLN A 97 -19.85 0.22 -8.10
CA GLN A 97 -20.52 -0.95 -7.51
C GLN A 97 -21.15 -0.65 -6.14
N THR A 98 -20.69 0.41 -5.46
CA THR A 98 -21.19 0.76 -4.12
C THR A 98 -22.69 1.11 -4.18
N LYS A 99 -23.48 0.36 -3.41
CA LYS A 99 -24.95 0.53 -3.35
C LYS A 99 -25.31 1.88 -2.72
N GLN A 100 -26.49 2.39 -3.11
CA GLN A 100 -26.97 3.65 -2.57
C GLN A 100 -27.45 3.50 -1.12
N LYS A 101 -28.33 2.51 -0.86
CA LYS A 101 -29.01 2.31 0.41
C LYS A 101 -28.35 1.24 1.26
N ASP A 102 -28.44 1.38 2.57
CA ASP A 102 -27.88 0.46 3.55
C ASP A 102 -28.41 -0.98 3.41
N ALA A 103 -29.73 -1.12 3.21
CA ALA A 103 -30.34 -2.45 3.07
C ALA A 103 -29.76 -3.23 1.89
N ASP A 104 -29.67 -2.58 0.73
CA ASP A 104 -29.14 -3.19 -0.51
C ASP A 104 -27.64 -3.49 -0.35
N ALA A 105 -26.90 -2.62 0.35
CA ALA A 105 -25.48 -2.79 0.62
C ALA A 105 -25.20 -3.96 1.57
N ILE A 106 -26.01 -4.13 2.62
CA ILE A 106 -25.89 -5.24 3.57
C ILE A 106 -26.20 -6.58 2.89
N GLU A 107 -27.22 -6.63 2.05
CA GLU A 107 -27.59 -7.84 1.31
C GLU A 107 -26.46 -8.26 0.34
N ASP A 108 -25.96 -7.29 -0.43
CA ASP A 108 -24.84 -7.49 -1.37
C ASP A 108 -23.57 -7.94 -0.60
N TYR A 109 -23.25 -7.28 0.50
CA TYR A 109 -22.09 -7.62 1.34
C TYR A 109 -22.17 -9.06 1.88
N LYS A 110 -23.33 -9.47 2.40
CA LYS A 110 -23.54 -10.84 2.89
C LYS A 110 -23.38 -11.88 1.79
N SER A 111 -23.87 -11.58 0.59
CA SER A 111 -23.76 -12.50 -0.55
C SER A 111 -22.31 -12.74 -0.96
N LEU A 112 -21.46 -11.70 -0.87
CA LEU A 112 -20.05 -11.76 -1.24
C LEU A 112 -19.14 -12.29 -0.10
N ASN A 113 -19.56 -12.21 1.16
CA ASN A 113 -18.73 -12.54 2.32
C ASN A 113 -19.31 -13.71 3.16
N ASN A 114 -19.86 -14.72 2.51
CA ASN A 114 -20.38 -15.96 3.14
C ASN A 114 -21.37 -15.68 4.30
N GLY A 115 -22.21 -14.66 4.18
CA GLY A 115 -23.21 -14.28 5.16
C GLY A 115 -22.68 -13.41 6.32
N ASN A 116 -21.39 -13.07 6.34
CA ASN A 116 -20.81 -12.20 7.37
C ASN A 116 -21.33 -10.77 7.25
N LEU A 117 -21.32 -10.05 8.37
CA LEU A 117 -21.62 -8.62 8.42
C LEU A 117 -20.34 -7.78 8.25
N PRO A 118 -20.46 -6.53 7.75
CA PRO A 118 -19.33 -5.61 7.72
C PRO A 118 -18.82 -5.28 9.13
N CYS A 119 -17.57 -4.84 9.22
CA CYS A 119 -17.04 -4.29 10.46
C CYS A 119 -17.80 -3.00 10.84
N GLU A 120 -17.87 -2.69 12.13
CA GLU A 120 -18.59 -1.53 12.64
C GLU A 120 -18.10 -0.20 12.03
N ASN A 121 -16.82 -0.14 11.71
CA ASN A 121 -16.16 1.02 11.13
C ASN A 121 -16.07 1.01 9.59
N GLU A 122 -16.63 -0.01 8.94
CA GLU A 122 -16.69 -0.09 7.48
C GLU A 122 -18.02 0.48 6.96
N LEU A 123 -17.94 1.59 6.23
CA LEU A 123 -19.10 2.19 5.59
C LEU A 123 -19.29 1.58 4.20
N ILE A 124 -20.37 0.83 4.02
CA ILE A 124 -20.60 0.01 2.82
C ILE A 124 -21.60 0.62 1.83
N SER A 125 -22.38 1.63 2.25
CA SER A 125 -23.35 2.32 1.39
C SER A 125 -22.95 3.78 1.15
N ARG A 126 -23.46 4.34 0.05
CA ARG A 126 -23.26 5.76 -0.25
C ARG A 126 -23.99 6.65 0.78
N ASP A 127 -25.17 6.23 1.22
CA ASP A 127 -25.95 7.00 2.19
C ASP A 127 -25.23 7.09 3.54
N GLN A 128 -24.57 6.01 4.01
CA GLN A 128 -23.70 6.05 5.19
C GLN A 128 -22.53 7.02 5.02
N MET A 129 -21.81 6.93 3.88
CA MET A 129 -20.65 7.77 3.63
C MET A 129 -21.02 9.25 3.45
N ILE A 130 -22.22 9.56 2.93
CA ILE A 130 -22.71 10.92 2.83
C ILE A 130 -23.16 11.45 4.21
N ALA A 131 -23.82 10.62 5.01
CA ALA A 131 -24.27 11.01 6.36
C ALA A 131 -23.09 11.24 7.32
N SER A 132 -22.03 10.45 7.18
CA SER A 132 -20.81 10.55 8.01
C SER A 132 -19.58 10.18 7.14
N PRO A 133 -18.93 11.16 6.50
CA PRO A 133 -17.79 10.90 5.62
C PRO A 133 -16.69 10.11 6.33
N PRO A 134 -16.17 9.03 5.69
CA PRO A 134 -15.12 8.19 6.28
C PRO A 134 -13.80 8.94 6.40
N HIS A 135 -12.94 8.49 7.30
CA HIS A 135 -11.57 9.04 7.44
C HIS A 135 -10.66 8.55 6.31
N ILE A 136 -10.87 7.30 5.84
CA ILE A 136 -10.18 6.73 4.68
C ILE A 136 -11.22 6.44 3.60
N LEU A 137 -11.12 7.14 2.47
CA LEU A 137 -11.98 6.94 1.31
C LEU A 137 -11.20 6.23 0.21
N ILE A 138 -11.69 5.07 -0.23
CA ILE A 138 -11.12 4.29 -1.32
C ILE A 138 -11.97 4.48 -2.56
N THR A 139 -11.34 4.81 -3.69
CA THR A 139 -12.06 5.01 -4.96
C THR A 139 -11.13 4.77 -6.16
N ASN A 140 -11.66 4.94 -7.36
CA ASN A 140 -10.89 5.06 -8.59
C ASN A 140 -11.03 6.47 -9.19
N TYR A 141 -10.14 6.84 -10.12
CA TYR A 141 -10.12 8.21 -10.67
C TYR A 141 -11.43 8.58 -11.39
N ALA A 142 -12.05 7.63 -12.11
CA ALA A 142 -13.30 7.89 -12.83
C ALA A 142 -14.46 8.16 -11.84
N MET A 143 -14.53 7.42 -10.74
CA MET A 143 -15.54 7.68 -9.73
C MET A 143 -15.26 8.98 -8.97
N LEU A 144 -13.99 9.32 -8.71
CA LEU A 144 -13.64 10.61 -8.11
C LEU A 144 -14.14 11.79 -8.96
N GLU A 145 -14.06 11.69 -10.28
CA GLU A 145 -14.62 12.70 -11.18
C GLU A 145 -16.14 12.85 -10.99
N TYR A 146 -16.87 11.74 -10.90
CA TYR A 146 -18.32 11.77 -10.60
C TYR A 146 -18.60 12.38 -9.22
N LEU A 147 -17.82 12.01 -8.20
CA LEU A 147 -17.98 12.57 -6.84
C LEU A 147 -17.83 14.10 -6.83
N MET A 148 -16.90 14.63 -7.61
CA MET A 148 -16.66 16.08 -7.67
C MET A 148 -17.76 16.86 -8.41
N VAL A 149 -18.52 16.22 -9.29
CA VAL A 149 -19.56 16.86 -10.13
C VAL A 149 -20.95 16.69 -9.52
N ARG A 150 -21.21 15.60 -8.81
CA ARG A 150 -22.55 15.31 -8.25
C ARG A 150 -22.82 16.17 -7.00
N PRO A 151 -23.92 16.93 -6.96
CA PRO A 151 -24.25 17.78 -5.81
C PRO A 151 -24.40 16.99 -4.49
N ARG A 152 -24.91 15.75 -4.54
CA ARG A 152 -25.08 14.91 -3.35
C ARG A 152 -23.75 14.49 -2.70
N ASP A 153 -22.70 14.37 -3.51
CA ASP A 153 -21.39 13.91 -3.07
C ASP A 153 -20.45 15.08 -2.72
N SER A 154 -20.94 16.34 -2.90
CA SER A 154 -20.13 17.53 -2.63
C SER A 154 -19.67 17.63 -1.17
N ILE A 155 -20.37 16.98 -0.26
CA ILE A 155 -20.05 16.95 1.18
C ILE A 155 -18.61 16.48 1.48
N PHE A 156 -18.03 15.66 0.62
CA PHE A 156 -16.63 15.23 0.77
C PHE A 156 -15.64 16.37 0.52
N PHE A 157 -16.04 17.40 -0.22
CA PHE A 157 -15.16 18.43 -0.75
C PHE A 157 -15.56 19.85 -0.31
N ASP A 158 -16.75 20.01 0.25
CA ASP A 158 -17.32 21.31 0.65
C ASP A 158 -17.75 21.28 2.12
N GLY A 159 -17.79 22.44 2.75
CA GLY A 159 -18.24 22.61 4.13
C GLY A 159 -17.22 22.10 5.17
N GLU A 160 -17.72 21.77 6.36
CA GLU A 160 -16.90 21.42 7.52
C GLU A 160 -16.08 20.14 7.31
N PHE A 161 -16.64 19.13 6.62
CA PHE A 161 -15.96 17.86 6.39
C PHE A 161 -14.82 17.95 5.38
N ALA A 162 -14.79 18.99 4.55
CA ALA A 162 -13.76 19.20 3.54
C ALA A 162 -12.46 19.79 4.08
N THR A 163 -12.41 20.16 5.36
CA THR A 163 -11.25 20.82 5.96
C THR A 163 -10.19 19.85 6.50
N HIS A 164 -10.43 18.56 6.39
CA HIS A 164 -9.65 17.52 7.06
C HIS A 164 -8.69 16.73 6.15
N TRP A 165 -8.62 17.06 4.88
CA TRP A 165 -7.78 16.35 3.89
C TRP A 165 -6.30 16.48 4.22
N LYS A 166 -5.61 15.33 4.33
CA LYS A 166 -4.18 15.26 4.65
C LYS A 166 -3.37 14.44 3.66
N PHE A 167 -3.96 13.38 3.10
CA PHE A 167 -3.24 12.45 2.24
C PHE A 167 -4.02 12.12 0.97
N ILE A 168 -3.32 12.06 -0.15
CA ILE A 168 -3.82 11.50 -1.41
C ILE A 168 -2.80 10.47 -1.89
N VAL A 169 -3.25 9.22 -2.03
CA VAL A 169 -2.43 8.08 -2.42
C VAL A 169 -2.84 7.59 -3.80
N PHE A 170 -1.88 7.46 -4.70
CA PHE A 170 -2.03 6.81 -5.98
C PHE A 170 -1.33 5.45 -5.94
N ASP A 171 -2.11 4.38 -5.89
CA ASP A 171 -1.52 3.06 -6.03
C ASP A 171 -1.34 2.72 -7.51
N GLU A 172 -0.23 2.01 -7.82
CA GLU A 172 0.19 1.67 -9.17
C GLU A 172 0.20 2.88 -10.15
N ALA A 173 0.83 3.97 -9.71
CA ALA A 173 0.83 5.27 -10.41
C ALA A 173 1.32 5.21 -11.87
N HIS A 174 2.10 4.19 -12.24
CA HIS A 174 2.55 3.99 -13.63
C HIS A 174 1.40 3.80 -14.64
N VAL A 175 0.23 3.38 -14.18
CA VAL A 175 -0.98 3.23 -15.00
C VAL A 175 -1.47 4.60 -15.49
N TYR A 176 -1.22 5.66 -14.72
CA TYR A 176 -1.63 7.02 -15.06
C TYR A 176 -0.61 7.72 -15.96
N SER A 177 -0.33 7.13 -17.13
CA SER A 177 0.58 7.66 -18.14
C SER A 177 -0.17 7.99 -19.44
N GLY A 178 0.47 8.72 -20.37
CA GLY A 178 -0.14 9.09 -21.64
C GLY A 178 -1.40 9.94 -21.47
N SER A 179 -2.45 9.66 -22.25
CA SER A 179 -3.74 10.39 -22.22
C SER A 179 -4.42 10.32 -20.86
N THR A 180 -4.47 9.12 -20.25
CA THR A 180 -5.04 8.94 -18.91
C THR A 180 -4.31 9.78 -17.86
N GLY A 181 -2.99 9.90 -17.95
CA GLY A 181 -2.22 10.76 -17.06
C GLY A 181 -2.60 12.23 -17.16
N ILE A 182 -2.90 12.71 -18.38
CA ILE A 182 -3.37 14.08 -18.59
C ILE A 182 -4.74 14.29 -17.94
N GLU A 183 -5.68 13.39 -18.19
CA GLU A 183 -7.04 13.44 -17.60
C GLU A 183 -6.98 13.45 -16.06
N VAL A 184 -6.22 12.54 -15.49
CA VAL A 184 -6.04 12.42 -14.03
C VAL A 184 -5.37 13.68 -13.47
N SER A 185 -4.34 14.23 -14.13
CA SER A 185 -3.70 15.47 -13.68
C SER A 185 -4.64 16.68 -13.68
N MET A 186 -5.53 16.76 -14.67
CA MET A 186 -6.55 17.81 -14.73
C MET A 186 -7.60 17.63 -13.63
N LEU A 187 -8.02 16.39 -13.35
CA LEU A 187 -8.92 16.06 -12.25
C LEU A 187 -8.32 16.52 -10.91
N PHE A 188 -7.03 16.23 -10.67
CA PHE A 188 -6.36 16.62 -9.41
C PHE A 188 -6.11 18.11 -9.28
N ARG A 189 -5.91 18.83 -10.36
CA ARG A 189 -5.90 20.31 -10.34
C ARG A 189 -7.25 20.87 -9.89
N ARG A 190 -8.35 20.31 -10.42
CA ARG A 190 -9.71 20.69 -10.00
C ARG A 190 -9.96 20.36 -8.54
N LEU A 191 -9.56 19.15 -8.10
CA LEU A 191 -9.66 18.73 -6.70
C LEU A 191 -8.90 19.69 -5.77
N LYS A 192 -7.64 20.00 -6.11
CA LYS A 192 -6.81 20.93 -5.34
C LYS A 192 -7.44 22.32 -5.25
N ALA A 193 -7.99 22.84 -6.35
CA ALA A 193 -8.68 24.11 -6.35
C ALA A 193 -9.93 24.09 -5.44
N LYS A 194 -10.66 22.97 -5.43
CA LYS A 194 -11.85 22.78 -4.60
C LYS A 194 -11.51 22.65 -3.11
N LEU A 195 -10.43 21.97 -2.76
CA LEU A 195 -9.96 21.80 -1.38
C LEU A 195 -9.22 23.02 -0.82
N GLY A 196 -8.87 23.97 -1.68
CA GLY A 196 -8.22 25.22 -1.26
C GLY A 196 -6.78 25.05 -0.79
N ASN A 197 -6.38 25.82 0.24
CA ASN A 197 -4.98 25.89 0.71
C ASN A 197 -4.61 24.81 1.75
N GLN A 198 -5.27 23.66 1.75
CA GLN A 198 -4.92 22.59 2.68
C GLN A 198 -3.56 21.99 2.32
N LYS A 199 -2.79 21.67 3.36
CA LYS A 199 -1.50 20.99 3.20
C LYS A 199 -1.74 19.51 2.99
N ILE A 200 -1.75 19.07 1.73
CA ILE A 200 -1.97 17.67 1.34
C ILE A 200 -0.63 17.05 1.00
N THR A 201 -0.37 15.87 1.55
CA THR A 201 0.78 15.02 1.20
C THR A 201 0.36 14.00 0.15
N TYR A 202 1.05 14.01 -0.98
CA TYR A 202 0.83 13.07 -2.07
C TYR A 202 1.80 11.89 -1.98
N ILE A 203 1.26 10.69 -2.09
CA ILE A 203 2.04 9.45 -2.03
C ILE A 203 1.72 8.62 -3.27
N LEU A 204 2.74 8.28 -4.05
CA LEU A 204 2.61 7.45 -5.23
C LEU A 204 3.31 6.11 -4.99
N THR A 205 2.70 5.01 -5.37
CA THR A 205 3.37 3.71 -5.39
C THR A 205 3.47 3.17 -6.81
N SER A 206 4.51 2.44 -7.12
CA SER A 206 4.66 1.75 -8.40
C SER A 206 5.69 0.64 -8.34
N ALA A 207 5.49 -0.39 -9.16
CA ALA A 207 6.47 -1.46 -9.34
C ALA A 207 7.52 -1.14 -10.43
N THR A 208 7.21 -0.23 -11.38
CA THR A 208 7.91 -0.12 -12.67
C THR A 208 8.33 1.30 -13.07
N LEU A 209 8.46 2.24 -12.14
CA LEU A 209 8.89 3.61 -12.45
C LEU A 209 10.42 3.71 -12.55
N GLY A 210 11.01 3.23 -13.66
CA GLY A 210 12.41 3.43 -14.03
C GLY A 210 13.46 2.95 -13.01
N GLY A 211 14.76 3.10 -13.34
CA GLY A 211 15.91 2.82 -12.49
C GLY A 211 16.28 3.98 -11.53
N LYS A 212 17.41 3.84 -10.81
CA LYS A 212 17.90 4.91 -9.89
C LYS A 212 18.30 6.18 -10.64
N GLU A 213 18.78 6.03 -11.86
CA GLU A 213 19.15 7.11 -12.80
C GLU A 213 17.94 7.94 -13.24
N ASP A 214 16.73 7.37 -13.19
CA ASP A 214 15.50 8.02 -13.67
C ASP A 214 14.78 8.83 -12.57
N ASN A 215 15.34 8.94 -11.37
CA ASN A 215 14.67 9.61 -10.25
C ASN A 215 14.19 11.02 -10.58
N LYS A 216 14.95 11.78 -11.40
CA LYS A 216 14.55 13.11 -11.84
C LYS A 216 13.31 13.09 -12.76
N GLN A 217 13.23 12.09 -13.64
CA GLN A 217 12.09 11.90 -14.54
C GLN A 217 10.85 11.46 -13.76
N VAL A 218 11.04 10.55 -12.79
CA VAL A 218 9.97 10.09 -11.90
C VAL A 218 9.43 11.23 -11.03
N ALA A 219 10.29 12.08 -10.49
CA ALA A 219 9.87 13.28 -9.76
C ALA A 219 9.07 14.22 -10.65
N GLY A 220 9.53 14.48 -11.88
CA GLY A 220 8.81 15.31 -12.86
C GLY A 220 7.46 14.71 -13.29
N PHE A 221 7.35 13.38 -13.38
CA PHE A 221 6.07 12.70 -13.60
C PHE A 221 5.11 12.92 -12.41
N ALA A 222 5.57 12.66 -11.18
CA ALA A 222 4.78 12.85 -9.97
C ALA A 222 4.32 14.30 -9.79
N GLU A 223 5.21 15.26 -10.04
CA GLU A 223 4.89 16.70 -10.00
C GLU A 223 3.77 17.06 -10.99
N LYS A 224 3.85 16.58 -12.23
CA LYS A 224 2.82 16.82 -13.24
C LYS A 224 1.49 16.18 -12.88
N LEU A 225 1.52 14.95 -12.39
CA LEU A 225 0.31 14.19 -12.03
C LEU A 225 -0.42 14.83 -10.84
N CYS A 226 0.30 15.19 -9.78
CA CYS A 226 -0.28 15.70 -8.54
C CYS A 226 -0.41 17.23 -8.49
N SER A 227 0.21 17.96 -9.43
CA SER A 227 0.38 19.41 -9.37
C SER A 227 0.96 19.90 -8.02
N ALA A 228 1.94 19.15 -7.50
CA ALA A 228 2.60 19.38 -6.22
C ALA A 228 4.12 19.16 -6.39
N PRO A 229 4.97 19.83 -5.61
CA PRO A 229 6.42 19.72 -5.76
C PRO A 229 6.93 18.33 -5.38
N PHE A 230 7.80 17.78 -6.21
CA PHE A 230 8.57 16.57 -5.97
C PHE A 230 10.00 16.78 -6.40
N ASP A 231 10.95 16.25 -5.66
CA ASP A 231 12.35 16.17 -6.08
C ASP A 231 12.88 14.73 -6.04
N SER A 232 14.10 14.54 -6.55
CA SER A 232 14.71 13.21 -6.63
C SER A 232 14.89 12.54 -5.25
N SER A 233 14.95 13.30 -4.16
CA SER A 233 15.04 12.77 -2.81
C SER A 233 13.72 12.22 -2.29
N ASP A 234 12.60 12.54 -2.93
CA ASP A 234 11.27 12.02 -2.57
C ASP A 234 11.01 10.63 -3.14
N ILE A 235 11.92 10.13 -3.97
CA ILE A 235 11.82 8.78 -4.55
C ILE A 235 12.49 7.78 -3.61
N VAL A 236 11.70 6.90 -3.03
CA VAL A 236 12.18 5.79 -2.19
C VAL A 236 12.14 4.50 -2.98
N ARG A 237 13.28 3.83 -3.07
CA ARG A 237 13.43 2.54 -3.75
C ARG A 237 13.89 1.47 -2.77
N ALA A 238 13.55 0.21 -3.06
CA ALA A 238 14.14 -0.91 -2.34
C ALA A 238 15.61 -1.05 -2.75
N ASP A 239 16.49 -1.05 -1.76
CA ASP A 239 17.86 -1.47 -1.97
C ASP A 239 17.88 -3.00 -1.95
N ARG A 240 18.11 -3.62 -3.11
CA ARG A 240 18.35 -5.06 -3.18
C ARG A 240 19.77 -5.31 -2.69
N ILE A 241 19.91 -5.99 -1.56
CA ILE A 241 21.18 -6.55 -1.17
C ILE A 241 21.43 -7.71 -2.12
N ILE A 242 22.36 -7.51 -3.06
CA ILE A 242 22.87 -8.59 -3.90
C ILE A 242 23.97 -9.26 -3.08
N PRO A 243 23.78 -10.48 -2.60
CA PRO A 243 24.84 -11.19 -1.90
C PRO A 243 26.08 -11.23 -2.79
N SER A 244 27.23 -10.89 -2.25
CA SER A 244 28.51 -11.06 -2.95
C SER A 244 28.74 -12.55 -3.18
N THR A 245 29.13 -12.96 -4.39
CA THR A 245 29.59 -14.33 -4.66
C THR A 245 30.80 -14.64 -3.75
N ARG A 246 30.66 -15.59 -2.84
CA ARG A 246 31.79 -16.15 -2.08
C ARG A 246 32.33 -17.35 -2.79
N HIS A 247 33.67 -17.53 -2.73
CA HIS A 247 34.37 -18.58 -3.52
C HIS A 247 34.18 -20.01 -2.99
N ASP A 248 33.61 -20.20 -1.81
CA ASP A 248 33.35 -21.56 -1.24
C ASP A 248 31.87 -21.93 -1.34
N ILE A 249 31.42 -22.18 -2.57
CA ILE A 249 30.05 -22.55 -2.85
C ILE A 249 29.99 -24.05 -3.15
N SER A 250 29.29 -24.81 -2.30
CA SER A 250 28.97 -26.22 -2.53
C SER A 250 27.54 -26.32 -3.12
N ALA A 251 27.31 -27.31 -4.00
CA ALA A 251 25.95 -27.60 -4.45
C ALA A 251 25.28 -28.50 -3.40
N LEU A 252 24.15 -28.08 -2.90
CA LEU A 252 23.32 -28.90 -2.03
C LEU A 252 22.54 -29.94 -2.83
N PRO A 253 22.38 -31.18 -2.32
CA PRO A 253 21.61 -32.23 -3.00
C PRO A 253 20.12 -31.85 -3.14
N ILE A 254 19.48 -32.24 -4.24
CA ILE A 254 18.05 -32.01 -4.49
C ILE A 254 17.18 -32.48 -3.31
N GLN A 255 17.47 -33.67 -2.78
CA GLN A 255 16.76 -34.25 -1.63
C GLN A 255 16.76 -33.37 -0.38
N PHE A 256 17.72 -32.45 -0.24
CA PHE A 256 17.76 -31.50 0.85
C PHE A 256 16.71 -30.40 0.69
N TYR A 257 16.53 -29.90 -0.53
CA TYR A 257 15.48 -28.93 -0.82
C TYR A 257 14.08 -29.52 -0.70
N GLU A 258 13.90 -30.79 -1.15
CA GLU A 258 12.64 -31.52 -1.01
C GLU A 258 12.24 -31.63 0.46
N LYS A 259 13.16 -31.99 1.35
CA LYS A 259 12.89 -32.06 2.81
C LYS A 259 12.47 -30.71 3.41
N ILE A 260 13.11 -29.62 2.98
CA ILE A 260 12.73 -28.26 3.47
C ILE A 260 11.35 -27.88 2.93
N ALA A 261 11.09 -28.13 1.65
CA ALA A 261 9.80 -27.84 1.03
C ALA A 261 8.67 -28.63 1.71
N ASP A 262 8.85 -29.94 1.91
CA ASP A 262 7.88 -30.79 2.61
C ASP A 262 7.60 -30.29 4.04
N ALA A 263 8.64 -29.87 4.76
CA ALA A 263 8.48 -29.35 6.13
C ALA A 263 7.73 -28.00 6.16
N ILE A 264 7.96 -27.14 5.16
CA ILE A 264 7.24 -25.86 5.00
C ILE A 264 5.77 -26.13 4.65
N ASP A 265 5.51 -27.02 3.70
CA ASP A 265 4.14 -27.36 3.25
C ASP A 265 3.32 -28.02 4.37
N MET A 266 3.99 -28.79 5.25
CA MET A 266 3.38 -29.38 6.46
C MET A 266 3.23 -28.40 7.62
N ASN A 267 3.61 -27.13 7.47
CA ASN A 267 3.63 -26.13 8.53
C ASN A 267 4.39 -26.58 9.79
N CYS A 268 5.54 -27.25 9.61
CA CYS A 268 6.38 -27.63 10.74
C CYS A 268 6.88 -26.38 11.49
N PRO A 269 7.10 -26.48 12.82
CA PRO A 269 7.68 -25.38 13.60
C PRO A 269 9.08 -24.99 13.06
N ASP A 270 9.43 -23.71 13.16
CA ASP A 270 10.74 -23.19 12.71
C ASP A 270 11.92 -23.95 13.32
N SER A 271 11.82 -24.39 14.56
CA SER A 271 12.84 -25.18 15.26
C SER A 271 13.10 -26.54 14.60
N GLU A 272 12.10 -27.15 13.97
CA GLU A 272 12.22 -28.42 13.26
C GLU A 272 12.87 -28.21 11.88
N ILE A 273 12.50 -27.13 11.20
CA ILE A 273 13.11 -26.77 9.93
C ILE A 273 14.60 -26.40 10.14
N LEU A 274 14.92 -25.68 11.23
CA LEU A 274 16.30 -25.38 11.62
C LEU A 274 17.12 -26.64 11.86
N GLU A 275 16.53 -27.66 12.47
CA GLU A 275 17.20 -28.96 12.65
C GLU A 275 17.47 -29.68 11.33
N ILE A 276 16.54 -29.64 10.37
CA ILE A 276 16.70 -30.20 9.01
C ILE A 276 17.88 -29.55 8.29
N ILE A 277 18.07 -28.24 8.46
CA ILE A 277 19.19 -27.50 7.85
C ILE A 277 20.49 -27.56 8.67
N GLY A 278 20.50 -28.30 9.79
CA GLY A 278 21.68 -28.49 10.65
C GLY A 278 22.06 -27.27 11.46
N LYS A 279 21.08 -26.41 11.82
CA LYS A 279 21.28 -25.19 12.59
C LYS A 279 20.72 -25.31 14.00
N ALA A 280 21.14 -24.39 14.88
CA ALA A 280 20.63 -24.36 16.25
C ALA A 280 19.16 -24.00 16.30
N LYS A 281 18.37 -24.69 17.16
CA LYS A 281 16.91 -24.49 17.30
C LYS A 281 16.49 -23.08 17.73
N GLU A 282 17.41 -22.29 18.26
CA GLU A 282 17.22 -20.91 18.71
C GLU A 282 17.53 -19.88 17.61
N GLY A 283 17.92 -20.31 16.41
CA GLY A 283 18.21 -19.46 15.28
C GLY A 283 16.95 -18.81 14.67
N VAL A 284 17.14 -17.71 13.95
CA VAL A 284 16.06 -17.09 13.14
C VAL A 284 16.03 -17.80 11.80
N LEU A 285 14.96 -18.56 11.55
CA LEU A 285 14.81 -19.43 10.37
C LEU A 285 15.09 -18.70 9.06
N GLU A 286 14.54 -17.50 8.86
CA GLU A 286 14.74 -16.73 7.63
C GLU A 286 16.20 -16.36 7.40
N SER A 287 16.94 -16.03 8.47
CA SER A 287 18.37 -15.69 8.38
C SER A 287 19.21 -16.89 8.02
N GLU A 288 18.93 -18.03 8.63
CA GLU A 288 19.68 -19.27 8.42
C GLU A 288 19.39 -19.89 7.03
N LEU A 289 18.14 -19.84 6.57
CA LEU A 289 17.77 -20.21 5.22
C LEU A 289 18.41 -19.28 4.19
N TYR A 290 18.44 -17.98 4.44
CA TYR A 290 19.10 -17.02 3.57
C TYR A 290 20.59 -17.32 3.42
N ASP A 291 21.28 -17.52 4.54
CA ASP A 291 22.72 -17.88 4.53
C ASP A 291 22.99 -19.18 3.78
N LEU A 292 22.13 -20.17 3.95
CA LEU A 292 22.23 -21.45 3.26
C LEU A 292 22.09 -21.28 1.74
N ILE A 293 21.04 -20.55 1.30
CA ILE A 293 20.73 -20.34 -0.12
C ILE A 293 21.83 -19.52 -0.80
N VAL A 294 22.36 -18.49 -0.12
CA VAL A 294 23.42 -17.62 -0.66
C VAL A 294 24.73 -18.39 -0.89
N HIS A 295 24.96 -19.43 -0.10
CA HIS A 295 26.17 -20.28 -0.25
C HIS A 295 25.96 -21.49 -1.17
N ASP A 296 24.79 -21.61 -1.82
CA ASP A 296 24.51 -22.70 -2.74
C ASP A 296 24.80 -22.33 -4.20
N ARG A 297 25.57 -23.18 -4.87
CA ARG A 297 25.89 -23.06 -6.30
C ARG A 297 24.66 -23.12 -7.20
N ASN A 298 23.65 -23.93 -6.85
CA ASN A 298 22.45 -24.10 -7.67
C ASN A 298 21.60 -22.80 -7.65
N TYR A 299 21.52 -22.10 -6.51
CA TYR A 299 20.89 -20.80 -6.41
C TYR A 299 21.49 -19.78 -7.40
N TRP A 300 22.83 -19.67 -7.41
CA TRP A 300 23.52 -18.74 -8.31
C TRP A 300 23.35 -19.10 -9.78
N ARG A 301 23.32 -20.41 -10.08
CA ARG A 301 23.08 -20.90 -11.44
C ARG A 301 21.66 -20.56 -11.90
N ILE A 302 20.63 -20.83 -11.10
CA ILE A 302 19.24 -20.48 -11.40
C ILE A 302 19.10 -18.97 -11.54
N ARG A 303 19.66 -18.20 -10.62
CA ARG A 303 19.63 -16.76 -10.66
C ARG A 303 20.26 -16.19 -11.94
N SER A 304 21.40 -16.73 -12.37
CA SER A 304 22.06 -16.30 -13.60
C SER A 304 21.24 -16.57 -14.87
N LEU A 305 20.38 -17.59 -14.82
CA LEU A 305 19.47 -17.93 -15.91
C LEU A 305 18.21 -17.05 -15.93
N LEU A 306 17.76 -16.61 -14.76
CA LEU A 306 16.55 -15.80 -14.60
C LEU A 306 16.81 -14.29 -14.65
N SER A 307 18.06 -13.85 -14.47
CA SER A 307 18.43 -12.44 -14.55
C SER A 307 18.35 -11.95 -15.99
N SER A 308 17.53 -10.94 -16.25
CA SER A 308 17.56 -10.22 -17.52
C SER A 308 18.90 -9.49 -17.70
N PRO A 309 19.30 -9.12 -18.93
CA PRO A 309 20.49 -8.30 -19.15
C PRO A 309 20.50 -6.98 -18.40
N GLU A 310 19.32 -6.48 -18.02
CA GLU A 310 19.12 -5.21 -17.28
C GLU A 310 19.29 -5.37 -15.76
N ASP A 311 19.32 -6.64 -15.26
CA ASP A 311 19.50 -6.96 -13.83
C ASP A 311 20.96 -7.35 -13.48
N ARG A 312 21.92 -7.20 -14.42
CA ARG A 312 23.34 -7.52 -14.22
C ARG A 312 24.18 -6.36 -13.75
#